data_f0b90e503248c77df62f04bf785c9ab1
#
_entry.id   f0b90e503248c77df62f04bf785c9ab1
#
_cell.length_a   1.000
_cell.length_b   1.000
_cell.length_c   1.000
_cell.angle_alpha   90.00
_cell.angle_beta   90.00
_cell.angle_gamma   90.00
#
_symmetry.space_group_name_H-M   'P 1'
#
loop_
_entity.id
_entity.type
_entity.pdbx_description
1 polymer ?
#
loop_
_entity_poly.entity_id
_entity_poly.type
_entity_poly.pdbx_seq_one_letter_code
_entity_poly.pdbx_strand_id
1 'polypeptide(L)'
;MKKETEESTLRFWGSSAVGFSDGVKKELADDRVKDQWIRKIIDNAPSEKRLRILDIGTGPGFFTIGLAGLGHDVTGVDVTKEMLEQAAENAENAGVICEFKQMNANDLDYPDDTFDLIVNRSVTWTLPDLFECYREWKRVLAPNGRIVVFDSNHYINQFSKEQADLMHRTMRRNLIDGTIPYYNDRFDFHVRWTYWEERPMIGTDRPKWDANALFKLRFVDIVTEEGLFPDDYDDRGTSSMKFMIRATKPDRDTENRHFVNEYWDAISGCVSARTVRKIAEGKADEYVSAILDHIPSGSEVLDIGCGSGAVAIPLSKAGCRVRGIDRSEAMIDMAGLTSEENGTDVEFSVADAEALPFEDESFDAVVMRNVLWNTFDPEKAMEEACRVLKPNGITVITDGSWQ
;
A
#
# COMPACT_ATOMS: atom_id res chain seq x y z
N MET A 1 -19.80 17.94 2.56
CA MET A 1 -18.39 17.57 2.68
C MET A 1 -17.79 17.02 1.39
N LYS A 2 -18.13 15.80 0.89
CA LYS A 2 -17.49 15.29 -0.36
C LYS A 2 -17.65 16.20 -1.60
N LYS A 3 -18.78 16.83 -1.79
CA LYS A 3 -19.07 17.66 -2.96
C LYS A 3 -18.38 19.05 -2.90
N GLU A 4 -18.27 19.65 -1.74
CA GLU A 4 -17.52 20.92 -1.52
C GLU A 4 -16.02 20.72 -1.72
N THR A 5 -15.50 19.56 -1.32
CA THR A 5 -14.08 19.20 -1.51
C THR A 5 -13.73 19.02 -2.99
N GLU A 6 -14.62 18.43 -3.78
CA GLU A 6 -14.45 18.23 -5.22
C GLU A 6 -14.48 19.57 -5.97
N GLU A 7 -15.45 20.43 -5.70
CA GLU A 7 -15.54 21.77 -6.29
C GLU A 7 -14.33 22.65 -5.94
N SER A 8 -13.82 22.56 -4.70
CA SER A 8 -12.63 23.29 -4.28
C SER A 8 -11.38 22.79 -5.02
N THR A 9 -11.28 21.48 -5.27
CA THR A 9 -10.19 20.86 -6.04
C THR A 9 -10.18 21.37 -7.48
N LEU A 10 -11.32 21.29 -8.17
CA LEU A 10 -11.45 21.75 -9.55
C LEU A 10 -11.14 23.24 -9.69
N ARG A 11 -11.64 24.07 -8.76
CA ARG A 11 -11.36 25.52 -8.77
C ARG A 11 -9.88 25.83 -8.56
N PHE A 12 -9.23 25.17 -7.59
CA PHE A 12 -7.83 25.42 -7.28
C PHE A 12 -6.93 25.03 -8.46
N TRP A 13 -7.07 23.80 -8.96
CA TRP A 13 -6.21 23.31 -10.04
C TRP A 13 -6.52 23.99 -11.38
N GLY A 14 -7.80 24.25 -11.69
CA GLY A 14 -8.20 24.97 -12.90
C GLY A 14 -7.59 26.38 -12.97
N SER A 15 -7.66 27.15 -11.86
CA SER A 15 -7.06 28.50 -11.82
C SER A 15 -5.53 28.48 -11.88
N SER A 16 -4.90 27.34 -11.58
CA SER A 16 -3.44 27.19 -11.51
C SER A 16 -2.84 26.60 -12.79
N ALA A 17 -3.67 26.11 -13.74
CA ALA A 17 -3.22 25.31 -14.88
C ALA A 17 -2.13 25.99 -15.73
N VAL A 18 -2.29 27.28 -16.06
CA VAL A 18 -1.33 28.03 -16.86
C VAL A 18 0.03 28.15 -16.14
N GLY A 19 0.04 28.45 -14.85
CA GLY A 19 1.28 28.57 -14.08
C GLY A 19 2.03 27.24 -13.96
N PHE A 20 1.29 26.11 -13.80
CA PHE A 20 1.89 24.78 -13.81
C PHE A 20 2.40 24.40 -15.20
N SER A 21 1.68 24.77 -16.28
CA SER A 21 2.13 24.56 -17.66
C SER A 21 3.45 25.26 -17.97
N ASP A 22 3.64 26.49 -17.51
CA ASP A 22 4.91 27.22 -17.67
C ASP A 22 6.07 26.49 -16.96
N GLY A 23 5.81 25.86 -15.82
CA GLY A 23 6.77 25.01 -15.13
C GLY A 23 7.11 23.76 -15.95
N VAL A 24 6.09 23.05 -16.41
CA VAL A 24 6.25 21.82 -17.23
C VAL A 24 6.98 22.11 -18.54
N LYS A 25 6.70 23.21 -19.21
CA LYS A 25 7.44 23.63 -20.43
C LYS A 25 8.93 23.79 -20.17
N LYS A 26 9.32 24.36 -19.02
CA LYS A 26 10.73 24.47 -18.62
C LYS A 26 11.35 23.11 -18.30
N GLU A 27 10.64 22.25 -17.55
CA GLU A 27 11.12 20.89 -17.22
C GLU A 27 11.29 20.03 -18.48
N LEU A 28 10.38 20.12 -19.45
CA LEU A 28 10.46 19.40 -20.73
C LEU A 28 11.62 19.91 -21.61
N ALA A 29 11.96 21.19 -21.50
CA ALA A 29 13.06 21.80 -22.25
C ALA A 29 14.43 21.55 -21.63
N ASP A 30 14.50 21.19 -20.34
CA ASP A 30 15.75 20.81 -19.66
C ASP A 30 15.93 19.30 -19.74
N ASP A 31 16.77 18.84 -20.68
CA ASP A 31 17.02 17.42 -20.88
C ASP A 31 17.55 16.73 -19.61
N ARG A 32 18.31 17.43 -18.77
CA ARG A 32 18.81 16.86 -17.51
C ARG A 32 17.66 16.53 -16.55
N VAL A 33 16.74 17.48 -16.36
CA VAL A 33 15.58 17.29 -15.48
C VAL A 33 14.65 16.22 -16.04
N LYS A 34 14.32 16.33 -17.32
CA LYS A 34 13.45 15.35 -18.00
C LYS A 34 14.02 13.93 -17.91
N ASP A 35 15.28 13.75 -18.30
CA ASP A 35 15.93 12.44 -18.30
C ASP A 35 16.03 11.84 -16.89
N GLN A 36 16.29 12.65 -15.87
CA GLN A 36 16.37 12.20 -14.48
C GLN A 36 15.02 11.59 -14.01
N TRP A 37 13.91 12.27 -14.26
CA TRP A 37 12.59 11.76 -13.91
C TRP A 37 12.19 10.53 -14.74
N ILE A 38 12.37 10.62 -16.03
CA ILE A 38 11.96 9.54 -16.95
C ILE A 38 12.79 8.28 -16.71
N ARG A 39 14.10 8.38 -16.52
CA ARG A 39 14.95 7.23 -16.14
C ARG A 39 14.47 6.61 -14.82
N LYS A 40 14.15 7.43 -13.82
CA LYS A 40 13.67 6.92 -12.55
C LYS A 40 12.39 6.10 -12.70
N ILE A 41 11.47 6.50 -13.59
CA ILE A 41 10.27 5.73 -13.92
C ILE A 41 10.68 4.42 -14.62
N ILE A 42 11.49 4.48 -15.67
CA ILE A 42 11.86 3.31 -16.48
C ILE A 42 12.64 2.28 -15.67
N ASP A 43 13.54 2.70 -14.79
CA ASP A 43 14.29 1.81 -13.90
C ASP A 43 13.38 1.05 -12.91
N ASN A 44 12.17 1.56 -12.66
CA ASN A 44 11.17 0.94 -11.80
C ASN A 44 9.98 0.33 -12.56
N ALA A 45 9.95 0.47 -13.88
CA ALA A 45 8.91 -0.10 -14.73
C ALA A 45 9.06 -1.61 -14.95
N PRO A 46 8.03 -2.33 -15.41
CA PRO A 46 8.18 -3.68 -15.95
C PRO A 46 9.17 -3.70 -17.12
N SER A 47 9.86 -4.84 -17.34
CA SER A 47 10.93 -4.97 -18.35
C SER A 47 10.42 -5.10 -19.80
N GLU A 48 9.28 -4.54 -20.12
CA GLU A 48 8.67 -4.57 -21.45
C GLU A 48 9.27 -3.49 -22.38
N LYS A 49 9.39 -3.80 -23.68
CA LYS A 49 9.93 -2.83 -24.66
C LYS A 49 8.98 -1.67 -24.94
N ARG A 50 7.68 -1.92 -24.94
CA ARG A 50 6.63 -0.91 -25.14
C ARG A 50 5.52 -1.16 -24.15
N LEU A 51 5.30 -0.22 -23.25
CA LEU A 51 4.33 -0.30 -22.18
C LEU A 51 3.08 0.49 -22.51
N ARG A 52 1.92 0.02 -22.03
CA ARG A 52 0.68 0.78 -21.89
C ARG A 52 0.72 1.47 -20.53
N ILE A 53 0.84 2.79 -20.54
CA ILE A 53 1.08 3.58 -19.34
C ILE A 53 -0.10 4.51 -19.05
N LEU A 54 -0.56 4.54 -17.81
CA LEU A 54 -1.52 5.50 -17.31
C LEU A 54 -0.81 6.50 -16.39
N ASP A 55 -0.84 7.78 -16.74
CA ASP A 55 -0.34 8.89 -15.93
C ASP A 55 -1.52 9.55 -15.22
N ILE A 56 -1.67 9.27 -13.92
CA ILE A 56 -2.82 9.74 -13.12
C ILE A 56 -2.51 11.09 -12.50
N GLY A 57 -3.42 12.06 -12.74
CA GLY A 57 -3.19 13.46 -12.38
C GLY A 57 -2.05 14.04 -13.22
N THR A 58 -2.10 13.80 -14.51
CA THR A 58 -1.06 14.19 -15.47
C THR A 58 -0.76 15.70 -15.47
N GLY A 59 -1.71 16.52 -14.98
CA GLY A 59 -1.60 17.97 -15.02
C GLY A 59 -1.29 18.46 -16.44
N PRO A 60 -0.27 19.33 -16.64
CA PRO A 60 0.14 19.79 -17.95
C PRO A 60 0.98 18.79 -18.77
N GLY A 61 1.02 17.49 -18.38
CA GLY A 61 1.48 16.40 -19.24
C GLY A 61 2.96 16.02 -19.15
N PHE A 62 3.68 16.39 -18.11
CA PHE A 62 5.15 16.15 -18.03
C PHE A 62 5.54 14.67 -18.22
N PHE A 63 4.94 13.75 -17.44
CA PHE A 63 5.25 12.33 -17.56
C PHE A 63 4.67 11.74 -18.84
N THR A 64 3.41 12.07 -19.15
CA THR A 64 2.76 11.58 -20.37
C THR A 64 3.59 11.91 -21.62
N ILE A 65 4.03 13.17 -21.77
CA ILE A 65 4.82 13.61 -22.94
C ILE A 65 6.22 12.97 -22.92
N GLY A 66 6.89 12.95 -21.78
CA GLY A 66 8.22 12.37 -21.68
C GLY A 66 8.28 10.89 -21.99
N LEU A 67 7.30 10.10 -21.51
CA LEU A 67 7.21 8.66 -21.73
C LEU A 67 6.73 8.31 -23.14
N ALA A 68 5.77 9.05 -23.66
CA ALA A 68 5.31 8.87 -25.07
C ALA A 68 6.43 9.22 -26.06
N GLY A 69 7.28 10.19 -25.75
CA GLY A 69 8.48 10.51 -26.52
C GLY A 69 9.51 9.38 -26.63
N LEU A 70 9.48 8.41 -25.69
CA LEU A 70 10.27 7.17 -25.76
C LEU A 70 9.58 6.04 -26.53
N GLY A 71 8.37 6.25 -27.06
CA GLY A 71 7.63 5.29 -27.86
C GLY A 71 6.70 4.37 -27.06
N HIS A 72 6.45 4.67 -25.78
CA HIS A 72 5.41 4.00 -25.01
C HIS A 72 4.01 4.46 -25.43
N ASP A 73 2.99 3.67 -25.11
CA ASP A 73 1.58 3.98 -25.31
C ASP A 73 1.03 4.61 -24.03
N VAL A 74 0.91 5.95 -24.03
CA VAL A 74 0.65 6.69 -22.79
C VAL A 74 -0.67 7.43 -22.86
N THR A 75 -1.48 7.23 -21.82
CA THR A 75 -2.67 8.03 -21.57
C THR A 75 -2.49 8.83 -20.28
N GLY A 76 -2.67 10.14 -20.39
CA GLY A 76 -2.72 11.04 -19.22
C GLY A 76 -4.16 11.30 -18.80
N VAL A 77 -4.46 11.14 -17.52
CA VAL A 77 -5.79 11.49 -16.97
C VAL A 77 -5.66 12.56 -15.90
N ASP A 78 -6.62 13.48 -15.88
CA ASP A 78 -6.76 14.50 -14.84
C ASP A 78 -8.24 14.80 -14.63
N VAL A 79 -8.61 15.22 -13.44
CA VAL A 79 -9.98 15.63 -13.12
C VAL A 79 -10.27 17.04 -13.67
N THR A 80 -9.24 17.82 -13.93
CA THR A 80 -9.29 19.24 -14.29
C THR A 80 -9.14 19.41 -15.80
N LYS A 81 -10.19 19.92 -16.45
CA LYS A 81 -10.21 20.15 -17.90
C LYS A 81 -9.11 21.12 -18.33
N GLU A 82 -8.90 22.20 -17.60
CA GLU A 82 -7.91 23.24 -17.91
C GLU A 82 -6.48 22.69 -17.88
N MET A 83 -6.19 21.70 -17.00
CA MET A 83 -4.91 21.01 -17.01
C MET A 83 -4.71 20.20 -18.29
N LEU A 84 -5.73 19.46 -18.74
CA LEU A 84 -5.67 18.65 -19.95
C LEU A 84 -5.55 19.51 -21.22
N GLU A 85 -6.18 20.67 -21.26
CA GLU A 85 -6.02 21.63 -22.35
C GLU A 85 -4.55 22.09 -22.46
N GLN A 86 -3.90 22.37 -21.33
CA GLN A 86 -2.49 22.70 -21.29
C GLN A 86 -1.60 21.50 -21.66
N ALA A 87 -1.96 20.28 -21.23
CA ALA A 87 -1.23 19.06 -21.58
C ALA A 87 -1.26 18.81 -23.10
N ALA A 88 -2.42 18.98 -23.73
CA ALA A 88 -2.57 18.82 -25.18
C ALA A 88 -1.73 19.85 -25.95
N GLU A 89 -1.74 21.11 -25.56
CA GLU A 89 -0.87 22.17 -26.12
C GLU A 89 0.62 21.83 -25.97
N ASN A 90 1.02 21.35 -24.81
CA ASN A 90 2.43 20.98 -24.53
C ASN A 90 2.85 19.77 -25.37
N ALA A 91 1.98 18.77 -25.55
CA ALA A 91 2.25 17.59 -26.39
C ALA A 91 2.38 17.98 -27.88
N GLU A 92 1.52 18.85 -28.38
CA GLU A 92 1.60 19.38 -29.73
C GLU A 92 2.94 20.13 -29.95
N ASN A 93 3.31 21.02 -29.03
CA ASN A 93 4.56 21.75 -29.07
C ASN A 93 5.80 20.84 -29.01
N ALA A 94 5.71 19.73 -28.29
CA ALA A 94 6.77 18.71 -28.22
C ALA A 94 6.79 17.75 -29.42
N GLY A 95 5.78 17.79 -30.30
CA GLY A 95 5.64 16.88 -31.44
C GLY A 95 5.38 15.43 -31.04
N VAL A 96 4.75 15.20 -29.90
CA VAL A 96 4.52 13.87 -29.31
C VAL A 96 3.03 13.52 -29.39
N ILE A 97 2.72 12.27 -29.80
CA ILE A 97 1.35 11.74 -29.85
C ILE A 97 1.07 10.96 -28.57
N CYS A 98 0.08 11.41 -27.82
CA CYS A 98 -0.42 10.76 -26.62
C CYS A 98 -1.90 11.10 -26.41
N GLU A 99 -2.55 10.40 -25.52
CA GLU A 99 -3.97 10.59 -25.22
C GLU A 99 -4.17 11.31 -23.90
N PHE A 100 -5.16 12.21 -23.82
CA PHE A 100 -5.58 12.88 -22.60
C PHE A 100 -7.07 12.70 -22.39
N LYS A 101 -7.47 12.29 -21.16
CA LYS A 101 -8.88 12.08 -20.80
C LYS A 101 -9.21 12.69 -19.44
N GLN A 102 -10.38 13.32 -19.36
CA GLN A 102 -10.88 13.81 -18.07
C GLN A 102 -11.51 12.67 -17.28
N MET A 103 -10.86 12.29 -16.16
CA MET A 103 -11.31 11.20 -15.28
C MET A 103 -10.97 11.50 -13.83
N ASN A 104 -11.73 10.87 -12.93
CA ASN A 104 -11.40 10.86 -11.51
C ASN A 104 -10.46 9.67 -11.20
N ALA A 105 -9.45 9.88 -10.36
CA ALA A 105 -8.47 8.86 -9.99
C ALA A 105 -9.05 7.62 -9.29
N ASN A 106 -10.25 7.72 -8.71
CA ASN A 106 -10.95 6.63 -8.04
C ASN A 106 -12.08 6.00 -8.86
N ASP A 107 -12.26 6.44 -10.13
CA ASP A 107 -13.30 5.96 -11.04
C ASP A 107 -12.78 6.06 -12.49
N LEU A 108 -12.06 5.03 -12.91
CA LEU A 108 -11.36 4.98 -14.19
C LEU A 108 -12.20 4.19 -15.20
N ASP A 109 -12.64 4.83 -16.28
CA ASP A 109 -13.41 4.20 -17.35
C ASP A 109 -12.51 3.36 -18.28
N TYR A 110 -11.90 2.33 -17.68
CA TYR A 110 -11.09 1.32 -18.36
C TYR A 110 -11.43 -0.08 -17.87
N PRO A 111 -11.34 -1.10 -18.74
CA PRO A 111 -11.42 -2.50 -18.30
C PRO A 111 -10.34 -2.87 -17.29
N ASP A 112 -10.56 -3.96 -16.57
CA ASP A 112 -9.52 -4.57 -15.74
C ASP A 112 -8.29 -4.92 -16.60
N ASP A 113 -7.11 -4.95 -15.98
CA ASP A 113 -5.87 -5.41 -16.61
C ASP A 113 -5.46 -4.64 -17.90
N THR A 114 -5.82 -3.36 -17.97
CA THR A 114 -5.57 -2.52 -19.17
C THR A 114 -4.14 -2.01 -19.26
N PHE A 115 -3.51 -1.61 -18.17
CA PHE A 115 -2.22 -0.91 -18.17
C PHE A 115 -1.10 -1.75 -17.56
N ASP A 116 0.10 -1.63 -18.13
CA ASP A 116 1.29 -2.32 -17.64
C ASP A 116 2.01 -1.49 -16.57
N LEU A 117 1.84 -0.17 -16.62
CA LEU A 117 2.43 0.76 -15.66
C LEU A 117 1.45 1.91 -15.35
N ILE A 118 1.33 2.22 -14.07
CA ILE A 118 0.64 3.43 -13.59
C ILE A 118 1.68 4.33 -12.93
N VAL A 119 1.70 5.59 -13.33
CA VAL A 119 2.57 6.60 -12.76
C VAL A 119 1.77 7.79 -12.26
N ASN A 120 2.29 8.51 -11.29
CA ASN A 120 1.81 9.86 -10.93
C ASN A 120 2.92 10.67 -10.23
N ARG A 121 2.74 12.00 -10.20
CA ARG A 121 3.65 12.92 -9.51
C ARG A 121 2.86 13.98 -8.75
N SER A 122 3.02 14.00 -7.43
CA SER A 122 2.41 15.02 -6.54
C SER A 122 0.88 15.07 -6.60
N VAL A 123 0.23 13.92 -6.68
CA VAL A 123 -1.23 13.78 -6.79
C VAL A 123 -1.83 13.14 -5.55
N THR A 124 -1.20 12.11 -5.03
CA THR A 124 -1.80 11.24 -4.00
C THR A 124 -2.11 11.96 -2.70
N TRP A 125 -1.39 13.03 -2.37
CA TRP A 125 -1.67 13.86 -1.22
C TRP A 125 -2.98 14.66 -1.33
N THR A 126 -3.51 14.83 -2.55
CA THR A 126 -4.72 15.60 -2.84
C THR A 126 -5.99 14.75 -2.86
N LEU A 127 -5.84 13.43 -2.94
CA LEU A 127 -6.96 12.51 -3.14
C LEU A 127 -7.77 12.33 -1.84
N PRO A 128 -9.11 12.42 -1.91
CA PRO A 128 -9.96 12.33 -0.72
C PRO A 128 -9.94 10.95 -0.05
N ASP A 129 -9.76 9.90 -0.86
CA ASP A 129 -9.68 8.51 -0.42
C ASP A 129 -8.60 7.78 -1.22
N LEU A 130 -7.37 7.87 -0.74
CA LEU A 130 -6.21 7.29 -1.43
C LEU A 130 -6.27 5.75 -1.43
N PHE A 131 -6.87 5.14 -0.42
CA PHE A 131 -6.99 3.68 -0.37
C PHE A 131 -7.90 3.15 -1.48
N GLU A 132 -9.04 3.78 -1.71
CA GLU A 132 -9.94 3.46 -2.83
C GLU A 132 -9.28 3.74 -4.18
N CYS A 133 -8.51 4.82 -4.28
CA CYS A 133 -7.73 5.09 -5.51
C CYS A 133 -6.74 3.96 -5.80
N TYR A 134 -5.98 3.49 -4.81
CA TYR A 134 -5.06 2.36 -5.00
C TYR A 134 -5.79 1.06 -5.37
N ARG A 135 -7.01 0.84 -4.85
CA ARG A 135 -7.85 -0.30 -5.25
C ARG A 135 -8.26 -0.22 -6.71
N GLU A 136 -8.70 0.94 -7.15
CA GLU A 136 -9.09 1.19 -8.54
C GLU A 136 -7.89 1.08 -9.49
N TRP A 137 -6.73 1.62 -9.08
CA TRP A 137 -5.50 1.48 -9.85
C TRP A 137 -5.06 0.02 -9.98
N LYS A 138 -5.21 -0.77 -8.91
CA LYS A 138 -4.96 -2.21 -8.97
C LYS A 138 -5.88 -2.91 -9.97
N ARG A 139 -7.15 -2.50 -10.05
CA ARG A 139 -8.12 -3.09 -10.99
C ARG A 139 -7.67 -2.91 -12.43
N VAL A 140 -7.33 -1.69 -12.83
CA VAL A 140 -6.94 -1.39 -14.22
C VAL A 140 -5.50 -1.78 -14.56
N LEU A 141 -4.66 -2.09 -13.57
CA LEU A 141 -3.29 -2.55 -13.76
C LEU A 141 -3.28 -4.02 -14.18
N ALA A 142 -2.49 -4.37 -15.20
CA ALA A 142 -2.33 -5.75 -15.66
C ALA A 142 -1.56 -6.60 -14.62
N PRO A 143 -1.72 -7.94 -14.63
CA PRO A 143 -0.85 -8.83 -13.85
C PRO A 143 0.63 -8.57 -14.15
N ASN A 144 1.47 -8.56 -13.11
CA ASN A 144 2.88 -8.14 -13.14
C ASN A 144 3.12 -6.66 -13.50
N GLY A 145 2.06 -5.90 -13.73
CA GLY A 145 2.12 -4.46 -13.89
C GLY A 145 2.53 -3.76 -12.60
N ARG A 146 3.04 -2.54 -12.72
CA ARG A 146 3.56 -1.77 -11.58
C ARG A 146 2.89 -0.43 -11.41
N ILE A 147 2.80 0.01 -10.17
CA ILE A 147 2.58 1.42 -9.87
C ILE A 147 3.90 2.06 -9.45
N VAL A 148 4.14 3.29 -9.89
CA VAL A 148 5.29 4.11 -9.47
C VAL A 148 4.78 5.49 -9.10
N VAL A 149 4.71 5.75 -7.81
CA VAL A 149 4.15 6.96 -7.22
C VAL A 149 5.28 7.86 -6.74
N PHE A 150 5.28 9.10 -7.17
CA PHE A 150 6.17 10.13 -6.65
C PHE A 150 5.35 11.19 -5.92
N ASP A 151 5.63 11.36 -4.64
CA ASP A 151 4.95 12.37 -3.83
C ASP A 151 5.87 12.95 -2.76
N SER A 152 5.34 13.74 -1.85
CA SER A 152 6.07 14.36 -0.77
C SER A 152 5.27 14.30 0.53
N ASN A 153 5.97 14.29 1.65
CA ASN A 153 5.38 14.52 2.97
C ASN A 153 5.01 16.01 3.13
N HIS A 154 3.92 16.41 2.48
CA HIS A 154 3.46 17.78 2.52
C HIS A 154 3.12 18.20 3.97
N TYR A 155 3.61 19.37 4.39
CA TYR A 155 3.34 19.95 5.73
C TYR A 155 3.85 19.16 6.94
N ILE A 156 4.74 18.18 6.74
CA ILE A 156 5.35 17.45 7.87
C ILE A 156 6.06 18.40 8.84
N ASN A 157 6.50 19.56 8.37
CA ASN A 157 7.07 20.63 9.20
C ASN A 157 6.11 21.17 10.27
N GLN A 158 4.81 20.98 10.14
CA GLN A 158 3.81 21.33 11.17
C GLN A 158 3.79 20.29 12.31
N PHE A 159 4.29 19.08 12.06
CA PHE A 159 4.26 17.94 12.97
C PHE A 159 5.65 17.49 13.42
N SER A 160 6.71 17.97 12.75
CA SER A 160 8.11 17.67 13.05
C SER A 160 8.91 18.95 13.25
N LYS A 161 9.44 19.13 14.46
CA LYS A 161 10.30 20.27 14.80
C LYS A 161 11.56 20.31 13.93
N GLU A 162 12.15 19.15 13.64
CA GLU A 162 13.35 19.01 12.82
C GLU A 162 13.09 19.53 11.39
N GLN A 163 11.95 19.15 10.81
CA GLN A 163 11.54 19.59 9.47
C GLN A 163 11.16 21.08 9.45
N ALA A 164 10.53 21.59 10.53
CA ALA A 164 10.26 23.02 10.67
C ALA A 164 11.56 23.84 10.72
N ASP A 165 12.56 23.38 11.48
CA ASP A 165 13.87 24.03 11.58
C ASP A 165 14.63 23.98 10.25
N LEU A 166 14.52 22.88 9.49
CA LEU A 166 15.10 22.76 8.15
C LEU A 166 14.45 23.77 7.18
N MET A 167 13.13 23.81 7.16
CA MET A 167 12.38 24.77 6.33
C MET A 167 12.74 26.23 6.65
N HIS A 168 12.81 26.59 7.92
CA HIS A 168 13.20 27.94 8.34
C HIS A 168 14.64 28.28 7.92
N ARG A 169 15.58 27.34 8.00
CA ARG A 169 16.97 27.53 7.52
C ARG A 169 16.99 27.76 6.02
N THR A 170 16.24 26.97 5.25
CA THR A 170 16.16 27.12 3.80
C THR A 170 15.50 28.43 3.38
N MET A 171 14.38 28.81 4.01
CA MET A 171 13.75 30.11 3.75
C MET A 171 14.70 31.29 4.03
N ARG A 172 15.44 31.21 5.14
CA ARG A 172 16.42 32.25 5.50
C ARG A 172 17.55 32.36 4.48
N ARG A 173 18.02 31.21 3.95
CA ARG A 173 19.04 31.12 2.91
C ARG A 173 18.52 31.74 1.60
N ASN A 174 17.34 31.37 1.15
CA ASN A 174 16.73 31.88 -0.07
C ASN A 174 16.50 33.41 -0.02
N LEU A 175 16.14 33.95 1.16
CA LEU A 175 16.05 35.39 1.40
C LEU A 175 17.42 36.07 1.28
N ILE A 176 18.51 35.46 1.76
CA ILE A 176 19.87 36.00 1.69
C ILE A 176 20.39 35.96 0.26
N ASP A 177 20.12 34.87 -0.47
CA ASP A 177 20.59 34.64 -1.84
C ASP A 177 19.73 35.38 -2.89
N GLY A 178 18.66 36.09 -2.47
CA GLY A 178 17.73 36.80 -3.35
C GLY A 178 16.88 35.85 -4.22
N THR A 179 16.91 34.56 -3.95
CA THR A 179 16.07 33.55 -4.57
C THR A 179 14.73 33.52 -3.84
N ILE A 180 13.81 34.36 -4.24
CA ILE A 180 12.44 34.33 -3.72
C ILE A 180 11.79 33.09 -4.29
N PRO A 181 11.19 32.23 -3.43
CA PRO A 181 10.40 31.08 -3.92
C PRO A 181 9.38 31.57 -4.95
N TYR A 182 9.15 30.77 -5.98
CA TYR A 182 8.23 31.03 -7.09
C TYR A 182 6.76 31.13 -6.58
N TYR A 183 6.47 32.12 -5.76
CA TYR A 183 5.15 32.56 -5.39
C TYR A 183 4.79 33.75 -6.27
N ASN A 184 4.25 33.47 -7.45
CA ASN A 184 3.66 34.48 -8.29
C ASN A 184 2.52 35.17 -7.53
N ASP A 185 2.41 36.52 -7.64
CA ASP A 185 1.32 37.35 -7.11
C ASP A 185 -0.10 36.93 -7.56
N ARG A 186 -0.20 35.85 -8.37
CA ARG A 186 -1.43 35.29 -8.90
C ARG A 186 -2.07 34.23 -8.00
N PHE A 187 -1.42 33.81 -6.92
CA PHE A 187 -1.99 32.82 -6.00
C PHE A 187 -2.69 33.52 -4.83
N ASP A 188 -4.01 33.35 -4.75
CA ASP A 188 -4.77 33.69 -3.55
C ASP A 188 -4.34 32.76 -2.39
N PHE A 189 -3.52 33.32 -1.50
CA PHE A 189 -2.95 32.60 -0.34
C PHE A 189 -4.05 32.01 0.57
N HIS A 190 -5.21 32.66 0.63
CA HIS A 190 -6.33 32.25 1.47
C HIS A 190 -7.05 31.01 0.91
N VAL A 191 -7.28 31.00 -0.42
CA VAL A 191 -7.84 29.83 -1.11
C VAL A 191 -6.89 28.62 -1.01
N ARG A 192 -5.59 28.88 -1.06
CA ARG A 192 -4.57 27.85 -0.94
C ARG A 192 -4.54 27.22 0.46
N TRP A 193 -4.61 28.04 1.52
CA TRP A 193 -4.54 27.58 2.90
C TRP A 193 -5.75 26.68 3.25
N THR A 194 -6.96 27.13 2.96
CA THR A 194 -8.20 26.37 3.20
C THR A 194 -8.26 25.10 2.38
N TYR A 195 -7.78 25.13 1.14
CA TYR A 195 -7.69 23.92 0.30
C TYR A 195 -6.84 22.83 0.96
N TRP A 196 -5.75 23.20 1.62
CA TRP A 196 -4.76 22.26 2.13
C TRP A 196 -5.06 21.70 3.50
N GLU A 197 -5.65 22.48 4.41
CA GLU A 197 -6.03 22.02 5.74
C GLU A 197 -7.03 20.84 5.71
N GLU A 198 -7.79 20.71 4.64
CA GLU A 198 -8.82 19.70 4.49
C GLU A 198 -8.35 18.39 3.81
N ARG A 199 -7.05 18.26 3.47
CA ARG A 199 -6.56 17.07 2.76
C ARG A 199 -6.26 15.93 3.72
N PRO A 200 -6.78 14.70 3.43
CA PRO A 200 -6.68 13.55 4.36
C PRO A 200 -5.25 13.11 4.64
N MET A 201 -4.33 13.33 3.68
CA MET A 201 -2.94 12.85 3.78
C MET A 201 -1.98 13.85 4.42
N ILE A 202 -2.47 15.04 4.80
CA ILE A 202 -1.65 16.02 5.51
C ILE A 202 -1.31 15.50 6.90
N GLY A 203 -0.03 15.54 7.26
CA GLY A 203 0.47 15.06 8.54
C GLY A 203 0.52 13.53 8.67
N THR A 204 0.20 12.81 7.61
CA THR A 204 0.38 11.36 7.56
C THR A 204 1.85 11.02 7.31
N ASP A 205 2.37 10.05 8.05
CA ASP A 205 3.73 9.51 7.85
C ASP A 205 3.78 8.70 6.55
N ARG A 206 4.12 9.36 5.49
CA ARG A 206 4.32 8.78 4.17
C ARG A 206 5.83 8.64 3.89
N PRO A 207 6.28 7.64 3.17
CA PRO A 207 5.58 6.59 2.41
C PRO A 207 5.13 5.36 3.21
N LYS A 208 5.32 5.34 4.50
CA LYS A 208 4.99 4.20 5.36
C LYS A 208 3.50 3.84 5.32
N TRP A 209 2.63 4.86 5.37
CA TRP A 209 1.19 4.63 5.22
C TRP A 209 0.86 4.02 3.86
N ASP A 210 1.48 4.52 2.79
CA ASP A 210 1.26 4.03 1.43
C ASP A 210 1.70 2.57 1.29
N ALA A 211 2.87 2.22 1.81
CA ALA A 211 3.36 0.84 1.81
C ALA A 211 2.37 -0.10 2.51
N ASN A 212 1.83 0.30 3.68
CA ASN A 212 0.82 -0.48 4.39
C ASN A 212 -0.51 -0.60 3.61
N ALA A 213 -0.94 0.48 2.94
CA ALA A 213 -2.15 0.46 2.13
C ALA A 213 -2.01 -0.48 0.92
N LEU A 214 -0.89 -0.39 0.21
CA LEU A 214 -0.58 -1.27 -0.93
C LEU A 214 -0.43 -2.73 -0.50
N PHE A 215 0.19 -2.97 0.65
CA PHE A 215 0.26 -4.30 1.24
C PHE A 215 -1.13 -4.88 1.52
N LYS A 216 -2.01 -4.12 2.17
CA LYS A 216 -3.41 -4.53 2.42
C LYS A 216 -4.17 -4.82 1.13
N LEU A 217 -3.85 -4.14 0.06
CA LEU A 217 -4.39 -4.39 -1.28
C LEU A 217 -3.68 -5.54 -2.01
N ARG A 218 -2.77 -6.27 -1.32
CA ARG A 218 -2.02 -7.41 -1.88
C ARG A 218 -1.17 -7.05 -3.10
N PHE A 219 -0.53 -5.89 -3.07
CA PHE A 219 0.61 -5.63 -3.94
C PHE A 219 1.85 -6.31 -3.37
N VAL A 220 2.77 -6.68 -4.26
CA VAL A 220 4.07 -7.28 -3.94
C VAL A 220 5.22 -6.38 -4.38
N ASP A 221 6.47 -6.73 -4.05
CA ASP A 221 7.68 -5.94 -4.39
C ASP A 221 7.53 -4.46 -4.02
N ILE A 222 6.97 -4.19 -2.85
CA ILE A 222 6.78 -2.82 -2.38
C ILE A 222 8.13 -2.24 -1.97
N VAL A 223 8.58 -1.24 -2.72
CA VAL A 223 9.84 -0.53 -2.48
C VAL A 223 9.54 0.94 -2.22
N THR A 224 10.13 1.47 -1.17
CA THR A 224 10.07 2.89 -0.83
C THR A 224 11.46 3.51 -0.92
N GLU A 225 11.54 4.70 -1.47
CA GLU A 225 12.78 5.48 -1.53
C GLU A 225 12.47 6.91 -1.11
N GLU A 226 13.21 7.42 -0.14
CA GLU A 226 13.10 8.78 0.37
C GLU A 226 14.28 9.64 -0.04
N GLY A 227 14.11 10.95 0.01
CA GLY A 227 15.19 11.89 -0.33
C GLY A 227 15.52 11.92 -1.83
N LEU A 228 14.51 11.78 -2.67
CA LEU A 228 14.68 11.79 -4.13
C LEU A 228 15.27 13.11 -4.61
N PHE A 229 16.26 13.01 -5.50
CA PHE A 229 16.90 14.15 -6.16
C PHE A 229 17.41 15.20 -5.17
N PRO A 230 18.36 14.85 -4.28
CA PRO A 230 18.86 15.76 -3.24
C PRO A 230 19.51 17.04 -3.81
N ASP A 231 19.98 17.00 -5.06
CA ASP A 231 20.56 18.14 -5.78
C ASP A 231 19.52 18.97 -6.52
N ASP A 232 18.28 18.50 -6.64
CA ASP A 232 17.19 19.29 -7.14
C ASP A 232 16.76 20.31 -6.06
N TYR A 233 17.30 21.47 -6.20
CA TYR A 233 16.89 22.63 -5.45
C TYR A 233 15.44 22.96 -5.83
N ASP A 234 14.49 22.37 -5.13
CA ASP A 234 13.18 22.95 -5.10
C ASP A 234 13.34 24.22 -4.23
N ASP A 235 12.93 25.37 -4.76
CA ASP A 235 12.98 26.68 -4.11
C ASP A 235 12.37 26.69 -2.70
N ARG A 236 11.68 25.62 -2.32
CA ARG A 236 10.99 25.41 -1.05
C ARG A 236 11.78 24.60 -0.04
N GLY A 237 12.94 24.06 -0.39
CA GLY A 237 13.76 23.20 0.49
C GLY A 237 13.09 21.88 0.85
N THR A 238 12.19 21.37 -0.02
CA THR A 238 11.39 20.17 0.24
C THR A 238 11.96 18.90 -0.38
N SER A 239 13.13 18.94 -1.01
CA SER A 239 13.75 17.78 -1.66
C SER A 239 13.93 16.59 -0.71
N SER A 240 14.23 16.83 0.55
CA SER A 240 14.32 15.78 1.58
C SER A 240 13.00 15.12 1.96
N MET A 241 11.87 15.68 1.54
CA MET A 241 10.53 15.17 1.83
C MET A 241 9.92 14.40 0.67
N LYS A 242 10.57 14.42 -0.52
CA LYS A 242 10.12 13.67 -1.69
C LYS A 242 10.41 12.19 -1.51
N PHE A 243 9.46 11.37 -1.89
CA PHE A 243 9.60 9.92 -1.89
C PHE A 243 9.06 9.31 -3.17
N MET A 244 9.52 8.09 -3.44
CA MET A 244 8.95 7.20 -4.44
C MET A 244 8.42 5.95 -3.76
N ILE A 245 7.31 5.46 -4.25
CA ILE A 245 6.83 4.11 -3.97
C ILE A 245 6.65 3.37 -5.28
N ARG A 246 7.17 2.15 -5.33
CA ARG A 246 6.90 1.17 -6.37
C ARG A 246 6.22 -0.04 -5.76
N ALA A 247 5.21 -0.56 -6.43
CA ALA A 247 4.60 -1.83 -6.07
C ALA A 247 4.13 -2.58 -7.32
N THR A 248 4.15 -3.89 -7.27
CA THR A 248 3.78 -4.79 -8.37
C THR A 248 2.42 -5.44 -8.07
N LYS A 249 1.48 -5.42 -9.03
CA LYS A 249 0.30 -6.28 -8.97
C LYS A 249 0.74 -7.71 -9.24
N PRO A 250 0.52 -8.66 -8.34
CA PRO A 250 0.88 -10.04 -8.58
C PRO A 250 0.11 -10.60 -9.78
N ASP A 251 0.69 -11.55 -10.51
CA ASP A 251 -0.08 -12.33 -11.46
C ASP A 251 -1.02 -13.32 -10.74
N ARG A 252 -1.98 -13.85 -11.49
CA ARG A 252 -2.98 -14.78 -10.93
C ARG A 252 -2.39 -16.15 -10.57
N ASP A 253 -1.25 -16.50 -11.14
CA ASP A 253 -0.62 -17.81 -10.98
C ASP A 253 0.46 -17.81 -9.89
N THR A 254 1.18 -16.70 -9.75
CA THR A 254 2.13 -16.44 -8.65
C THR A 254 1.43 -15.80 -7.46
N GLU A 255 0.27 -16.34 -7.10
CA GLU A 255 -0.42 -15.85 -5.91
C GLU A 255 0.54 -15.71 -4.74
N ASN A 256 0.54 -14.56 -4.16
CA ASN A 256 1.09 -14.04 -2.91
C ASN A 256 1.56 -15.02 -1.82
N ARG A 257 1.62 -16.33 -2.09
CA ARG A 257 1.99 -17.36 -1.11
C ARG A 257 3.37 -17.07 -0.53
N HIS A 258 4.30 -16.74 -1.39
CA HIS A 258 5.67 -16.42 -0.97
C HIS A 258 5.72 -15.15 -0.13
N PHE A 259 5.06 -14.10 -0.58
CA PHE A 259 5.03 -12.82 0.12
C PHE A 259 4.36 -12.86 1.49
N VAL A 260 3.24 -13.58 1.61
CA VAL A 260 2.57 -13.76 2.91
C VAL A 260 3.48 -14.50 3.87
N ASN A 261 4.21 -15.51 3.41
CA ASN A 261 5.15 -16.23 4.22
C ASN A 261 6.32 -15.34 4.66
N GLU A 262 6.97 -14.63 3.72
CA GLU A 262 8.06 -13.70 4.04
C GLU A 262 7.65 -12.61 5.03
N TYR A 263 6.43 -12.08 4.90
CA TYR A 263 5.92 -11.10 5.85
C TYR A 263 5.80 -11.67 7.27
N TRP A 264 5.15 -12.84 7.40
CA TRP A 264 4.96 -13.46 8.70
C TRP A 264 6.27 -13.94 9.29
N ASP A 265 7.21 -14.43 8.47
CA ASP A 265 8.56 -14.77 8.89
C ASP A 265 9.30 -13.52 9.44
N ALA A 266 9.22 -12.40 8.73
CA ALA A 266 9.87 -11.15 9.15
C ALA A 266 9.36 -10.58 10.48
N ILE A 267 8.06 -10.75 10.79
CA ILE A 267 7.47 -10.21 12.04
C ILE A 267 7.33 -11.26 13.15
N SER A 268 7.71 -12.51 12.91
CA SER A 268 7.53 -13.63 13.84
C SER A 268 8.07 -13.33 15.24
N GLY A 269 9.25 -12.72 15.34
CA GLY A 269 9.83 -12.34 16.62
C GLY A 269 8.98 -11.35 17.43
N CYS A 270 8.38 -10.36 16.77
CA CYS A 270 7.50 -9.39 17.43
C CYS A 270 6.18 -10.02 17.89
N VAL A 271 5.61 -10.89 17.05
CA VAL A 271 4.36 -11.61 17.36
C VAL A 271 4.59 -12.56 18.53
N SER A 272 5.70 -13.29 18.52
CA SER A 272 6.06 -14.25 19.56
C SER A 272 6.28 -13.59 20.91
N ALA A 273 7.03 -12.50 20.98
CA ALA A 273 7.21 -11.74 22.21
C ALA A 273 5.87 -11.26 22.82
N ARG A 274 4.92 -10.88 21.96
CA ARG A 274 3.57 -10.52 22.39
C ARG A 274 2.78 -11.73 22.89
N THR A 275 2.90 -12.87 22.22
CA THR A 275 2.24 -14.14 22.59
C THR A 275 2.74 -14.65 23.94
N VAL A 276 4.06 -14.77 24.10
CA VAL A 276 4.69 -15.18 25.37
C VAL A 276 4.21 -14.32 26.52
N ARG A 277 4.21 -12.99 26.34
CA ARG A 277 3.72 -12.06 27.36
C ARG A 277 2.23 -12.29 27.70
N LYS A 278 1.37 -12.48 26.68
CA LYS A 278 -0.06 -12.71 26.91
C LYS A 278 -0.34 -14.02 27.66
N ILE A 279 0.39 -15.08 27.33
CA ILE A 279 0.27 -16.37 28.01
C ILE A 279 0.74 -16.23 29.47
N ALA A 280 1.88 -15.57 29.72
CA ALA A 280 2.42 -15.35 31.05
C ALA A 280 1.52 -14.46 31.92
N GLU A 281 0.82 -13.50 31.35
CA GLU A 281 -0.11 -12.60 32.06
C GLU A 281 -1.52 -13.21 32.24
N GLY A 282 -1.79 -14.44 31.76
CA GLY A 282 -3.11 -15.07 31.75
C GLY A 282 -4.14 -14.37 30.84
N LYS A 283 -3.71 -13.41 30.02
CA LYS A 283 -4.61 -12.67 29.10
C LYS A 283 -5.03 -13.45 27.86
N ALA A 284 -4.44 -14.63 27.64
CA ALA A 284 -4.91 -15.57 26.64
C ALA A 284 -6.22 -16.27 27.07
N ASP A 285 -6.49 -16.27 28.39
CA ASP A 285 -7.52 -17.11 28.98
C ASP A 285 -8.94 -16.66 28.64
N GLU A 286 -9.20 -15.35 28.50
CA GLU A 286 -10.56 -14.87 28.15
C GLU A 286 -11.02 -15.40 26.79
N TYR A 287 -10.13 -15.38 25.80
CA TYR A 287 -10.42 -15.85 24.45
C TYR A 287 -10.48 -17.37 24.38
N VAL A 288 -9.51 -18.05 25.01
CA VAL A 288 -9.46 -19.51 25.07
C VAL A 288 -10.62 -20.06 25.89
N SER A 289 -11.04 -19.38 26.96
CA SER A 289 -12.23 -19.73 27.71
C SER A 289 -13.49 -19.79 26.82
N ALA A 290 -13.69 -18.79 25.97
CA ALA A 290 -14.81 -18.79 25.03
C ALA A 290 -14.75 -19.95 24.01
N ILE A 291 -13.54 -20.37 23.61
CA ILE A 291 -13.37 -21.55 22.75
C ILE A 291 -13.70 -22.83 23.55
N LEU A 292 -13.21 -22.94 24.76
CA LEU A 292 -13.40 -24.10 25.63
C LEU A 292 -14.85 -24.29 26.10
N ASP A 293 -15.67 -23.24 26.06
CA ASP A 293 -17.11 -23.37 26.27
C ASP A 293 -17.80 -24.27 25.24
N HIS A 294 -17.14 -24.47 24.08
CA HIS A 294 -17.65 -25.25 22.96
C HIS A 294 -16.87 -26.54 22.70
N ILE A 295 -15.61 -26.64 23.19
CA ILE A 295 -14.72 -27.77 22.91
C ILE A 295 -14.46 -28.55 24.21
N PRO A 296 -14.93 -29.83 24.34
CA PRO A 296 -14.67 -30.64 25.51
C PRO A 296 -13.18 -30.92 25.73
N SER A 297 -12.75 -31.03 26.99
CA SER A 297 -11.40 -31.48 27.34
C SER A 297 -11.13 -32.87 26.76
N GLY A 298 -9.93 -33.09 26.26
CA GLY A 298 -9.53 -34.33 25.59
C GLY A 298 -9.82 -34.41 24.10
N SER A 299 -10.45 -33.35 23.53
CA SER A 299 -10.72 -33.28 22.08
C SER A 299 -9.42 -33.20 21.26
N GLU A 300 -9.45 -33.78 20.06
CA GLU A 300 -8.45 -33.55 19.00
C GLU A 300 -8.76 -32.22 18.32
N VAL A 301 -7.87 -31.24 18.45
CA VAL A 301 -8.09 -29.87 17.95
C VAL A 301 -7.04 -29.49 16.93
N LEU A 302 -7.46 -28.92 15.79
CA LEU A 302 -6.58 -28.30 14.82
C LEU A 302 -6.67 -26.77 14.95
N ASP A 303 -5.53 -26.13 15.22
CA ASP A 303 -5.39 -24.66 15.21
C ASP A 303 -4.77 -24.24 13.87
N ILE A 304 -5.59 -23.74 12.95
CA ILE A 304 -5.17 -23.30 11.62
C ILE A 304 -4.70 -21.84 11.72
N GLY A 305 -3.52 -21.54 11.21
CA GLY A 305 -2.87 -20.21 11.35
C GLY A 305 -2.49 -19.96 12.81
N CYS A 306 -1.90 -20.96 13.45
CA CYS A 306 -1.59 -20.94 14.90
C CYS A 306 -0.59 -19.84 15.29
N GLY A 307 0.14 -19.25 14.32
CA GLY A 307 1.21 -18.31 14.59
C GLY A 307 2.23 -18.88 15.58
N SER A 308 2.59 -18.09 16.57
CA SER A 308 3.50 -18.53 17.66
C SER A 308 2.80 -19.29 18.80
N GLY A 309 1.65 -19.90 18.55
CA GLY A 309 0.96 -20.80 19.50
C GLY A 309 -0.01 -20.10 20.48
N ALA A 310 -0.49 -18.90 20.15
CA ALA A 310 -1.33 -18.08 21.03
C ALA A 310 -2.65 -18.75 21.46
N VAL A 311 -3.17 -19.67 20.67
CA VAL A 311 -4.40 -20.43 20.93
C VAL A 311 -4.06 -21.89 21.24
N ALA A 312 -3.21 -22.52 20.44
CA ALA A 312 -2.83 -23.93 20.59
C ALA A 312 -2.28 -24.27 21.99
N ILE A 313 -1.36 -23.44 22.51
CA ILE A 313 -0.70 -23.69 23.80
C ILE A 313 -1.70 -23.63 24.98
N PRO A 314 -2.54 -22.60 25.13
CA PRO A 314 -3.57 -22.60 26.17
C PRO A 314 -4.60 -23.73 26.04
N LEU A 315 -5.00 -24.12 24.83
CA LEU A 315 -5.90 -25.27 24.63
C LEU A 315 -5.25 -26.59 25.08
N SER A 316 -3.95 -26.77 24.82
CA SER A 316 -3.19 -27.91 25.31
C SER A 316 -3.12 -27.93 26.83
N LYS A 317 -2.87 -26.78 27.49
CA LYS A 317 -2.91 -26.66 28.95
C LYS A 317 -4.28 -26.99 29.55
N ALA A 318 -5.35 -26.75 28.81
CA ALA A 318 -6.72 -27.10 29.20
C ALA A 318 -7.06 -28.59 28.95
N GLY A 319 -6.11 -29.38 28.46
CA GLY A 319 -6.24 -30.83 28.30
C GLY A 319 -6.71 -31.29 26.93
N CYS A 320 -6.72 -30.43 25.90
CA CYS A 320 -6.94 -30.83 24.51
C CYS A 320 -5.67 -31.40 23.90
N ARG A 321 -5.80 -32.30 22.94
CA ARG A 321 -4.72 -32.73 22.06
C ARG A 321 -4.71 -31.85 20.82
N VAL A 322 -3.70 -30.96 20.74
CA VAL A 322 -3.70 -29.89 19.76
C VAL A 322 -2.61 -30.09 18.71
N ARG A 323 -2.98 -29.92 17.46
CA ARG A 323 -2.05 -29.70 16.34
C ARG A 323 -2.20 -28.27 15.86
N GLY A 324 -1.08 -27.59 15.68
CA GLY A 324 -1.03 -26.23 15.17
C GLY A 324 -0.38 -26.22 13.79
N ILE A 325 -0.99 -25.53 12.85
CA ILE A 325 -0.36 -25.29 11.55
C ILE A 325 -0.29 -23.82 11.24
N ASP A 326 0.80 -23.43 10.59
CA ASP A 326 0.96 -22.09 10.02
C ASP A 326 1.74 -22.20 8.71
N ARG A 327 1.57 -21.22 7.84
CA ARG A 327 2.28 -21.18 6.57
C ARG A 327 3.73 -20.68 6.74
N SER A 328 3.99 -19.89 7.78
CA SER A 328 5.29 -19.34 8.11
C SER A 328 6.13 -20.33 8.91
N GLU A 329 7.28 -20.72 8.36
CA GLU A 329 8.24 -21.58 9.05
C GLU A 329 8.75 -20.94 10.33
N ALA A 330 9.06 -19.64 10.29
CA ALA A 330 9.51 -18.89 11.46
C ALA A 330 8.45 -18.81 12.57
N MET A 331 7.16 -18.75 12.23
CA MET A 331 6.07 -18.82 13.21
C MET A 331 6.01 -20.20 13.86
N ILE A 332 6.16 -21.25 13.09
CA ILE A 332 6.18 -22.65 13.60
C ILE A 332 7.37 -22.87 14.54
N ASP A 333 8.57 -22.42 14.17
CA ASP A 333 9.75 -22.48 15.04
C ASP A 333 9.50 -21.76 16.38
N MET A 334 8.92 -20.57 16.32
CA MET A 334 8.60 -19.79 17.53
C MET A 334 7.47 -20.44 18.34
N ALA A 335 6.51 -21.11 17.71
CA ALA A 335 5.46 -21.86 18.40
C ALA A 335 6.04 -23.04 19.17
N GLY A 336 6.99 -23.78 18.59
CA GLY A 336 7.72 -24.84 19.24
C GLY A 336 8.46 -24.37 20.48
N LEU A 337 9.27 -23.31 20.36
CA LEU A 337 9.97 -22.71 21.48
C LEU A 337 9.02 -22.25 22.60
N THR A 338 7.92 -21.59 22.21
CA THR A 338 6.91 -21.12 23.17
C THR A 338 6.23 -22.30 23.90
N SER A 339 5.98 -23.41 23.20
CA SER A 339 5.38 -24.64 23.74
C SER A 339 6.31 -25.28 24.77
N GLU A 340 7.60 -25.42 24.43
CA GLU A 340 8.62 -25.95 25.34
C GLU A 340 8.72 -25.11 26.65
N GLU A 341 8.80 -23.80 26.52
CA GLU A 341 8.84 -22.87 27.68
C GLU A 341 7.59 -22.98 28.56
N ASN A 342 6.46 -23.37 27.99
CA ASN A 342 5.19 -23.53 28.70
C ASN A 342 4.90 -24.95 29.16
N GLY A 343 5.79 -25.92 28.85
CA GLY A 343 5.66 -27.32 29.25
C GLY A 343 4.44 -28.01 28.60
N THR A 344 4.12 -27.66 27.37
CA THR A 344 3.03 -28.26 26.59
C THR A 344 3.58 -29.15 25.46
N ASP A 345 2.77 -30.11 25.03
CA ASP A 345 3.10 -31.08 23.97
C ASP A 345 2.15 -30.82 22.78
N VAL A 346 2.43 -29.75 22.04
CA VAL A 346 1.67 -29.38 20.84
C VAL A 346 2.50 -29.73 19.61
N GLU A 347 1.92 -30.48 18.68
CA GLU A 347 2.54 -30.72 17.38
C GLU A 347 2.34 -29.50 16.47
N PHE A 348 3.44 -28.87 16.05
CA PHE A 348 3.42 -27.78 15.09
C PHE A 348 4.02 -28.19 13.76
N SER A 349 3.39 -27.79 12.66
CA SER A 349 3.90 -28.06 11.31
C SER A 349 3.57 -26.95 10.32
N VAL A 350 4.46 -26.76 9.34
CA VAL A 350 4.22 -25.83 8.24
C VAL A 350 3.19 -26.44 7.30
N ALA A 351 2.05 -25.77 7.11
CA ALA A 351 1.00 -26.22 6.20
C ALA A 351 0.14 -25.04 5.69
N ASP A 352 -0.54 -25.28 4.57
CA ASP A 352 -1.46 -24.35 3.95
C ASP A 352 -2.90 -24.65 4.38
N ALA A 353 -3.63 -23.62 4.84
CA ALA A 353 -5.04 -23.75 5.21
C ALA A 353 -5.94 -24.23 4.05
N GLU A 354 -5.54 -23.95 2.81
CA GLU A 354 -6.24 -24.30 1.58
C GLU A 354 -5.89 -25.72 1.05
N ALA A 355 -4.95 -26.42 1.73
CA ALA A 355 -4.53 -27.78 1.38
C ALA A 355 -3.98 -28.49 2.64
N LEU A 356 -4.87 -28.90 3.53
CA LEU A 356 -4.51 -29.50 4.81
C LEU A 356 -3.92 -30.91 4.64
N PRO A 357 -2.73 -31.19 5.25
CA PRO A 357 -2.07 -32.49 5.12
C PRO A 357 -2.65 -33.52 6.11
N PHE A 358 -3.95 -33.51 6.34
CA PHE A 358 -4.64 -34.40 7.26
C PHE A 358 -5.72 -35.20 6.54
N GLU A 359 -6.00 -36.37 7.05
CA GLU A 359 -7.10 -37.21 6.56
C GLU A 359 -8.47 -36.59 6.91
N ASP A 360 -9.49 -36.97 6.17
CA ASP A 360 -10.88 -36.60 6.45
C ASP A 360 -11.26 -37.03 7.88
N GLU A 361 -12.15 -36.26 8.51
CA GLU A 361 -12.73 -36.61 9.81
C GLU A 361 -11.69 -36.88 10.92
N SER A 362 -10.56 -36.13 10.93
CA SER A 362 -9.47 -36.33 11.88
C SER A 362 -9.66 -35.61 13.22
N PHE A 363 -10.36 -34.46 13.22
CA PHE A 363 -10.44 -33.57 14.37
C PHE A 363 -11.85 -33.44 14.93
N ASP A 364 -11.95 -33.32 16.25
CA ASP A 364 -13.20 -32.98 16.94
C ASP A 364 -13.53 -31.48 16.83
N ALA A 365 -12.51 -30.63 16.70
CA ALA A 365 -12.66 -29.22 16.50
C ALA A 365 -11.57 -28.62 15.62
N VAL A 366 -11.93 -27.58 14.87
CA VAL A 366 -11.02 -26.71 14.12
C VAL A 366 -11.15 -25.28 14.63
N VAL A 367 -10.03 -24.64 14.92
CA VAL A 367 -9.99 -23.25 15.34
C VAL A 367 -9.25 -22.43 14.31
N MET A 368 -9.81 -21.28 13.92
CA MET A 368 -9.21 -20.30 13.03
C MET A 368 -9.30 -18.91 13.68
N ARG A 369 -8.17 -18.29 13.94
CA ARG A 369 -8.16 -16.95 14.52
C ARG A 369 -7.34 -15.97 13.69
N ASN A 370 -8.03 -14.98 13.09
CA ASN A 370 -7.41 -14.00 12.19
C ASN A 370 -6.72 -14.68 10.99
N VAL A 371 -7.35 -15.67 10.38
CA VAL A 371 -6.78 -16.48 9.31
C VAL A 371 -7.43 -16.20 7.97
N LEU A 372 -8.77 -16.19 7.89
CA LEU A 372 -9.49 -16.14 6.61
C LEU A 372 -9.19 -14.87 5.80
N TRP A 373 -8.98 -13.75 6.46
CA TRP A 373 -8.60 -12.50 5.79
C TRP A 373 -7.23 -12.59 5.09
N ASN A 374 -6.41 -13.58 5.45
CA ASN A 374 -5.05 -13.79 4.97
C ASN A 374 -4.90 -15.04 4.09
N THR A 375 -5.97 -15.76 3.81
CA THR A 375 -6.02 -16.84 2.84
C THR A 375 -6.25 -16.29 1.43
N PHE A 376 -5.84 -17.03 0.41
CA PHE A 376 -6.04 -16.64 -1.00
C PHE A 376 -7.44 -17.04 -1.46
N ASP A 377 -7.89 -18.18 -1.00
CA ASP A 377 -9.21 -18.72 -1.23
C ASP A 377 -9.87 -19.10 0.10
N PRO A 378 -10.59 -18.15 0.75
CA PRO A 378 -11.27 -18.42 2.01
C PRO A 378 -12.30 -19.54 1.92
N GLU A 379 -12.95 -19.72 0.75
CA GLU A 379 -13.94 -20.78 0.55
C GLU A 379 -13.25 -22.15 0.60
N LYS A 380 -12.12 -22.29 -0.09
CA LYS A 380 -11.32 -23.51 -0.08
C LYS A 380 -10.73 -23.83 1.29
N ALA A 381 -10.25 -22.81 2.02
CA ALA A 381 -9.79 -22.99 3.40
C ALA A 381 -10.91 -23.49 4.32
N MET A 382 -12.15 -23.02 4.11
CA MET A 382 -13.32 -23.50 4.83
C MET A 382 -13.73 -24.91 4.41
N GLU A 383 -13.63 -25.26 3.12
CA GLU A 383 -13.87 -26.62 2.64
C GLU A 383 -12.90 -27.60 3.28
N GLU A 384 -11.60 -27.28 3.32
CA GLU A 384 -10.58 -28.10 3.96
C GLU A 384 -10.81 -28.22 5.48
N ALA A 385 -11.15 -27.12 6.16
CA ALA A 385 -11.51 -27.17 7.57
C ALA A 385 -12.72 -28.08 7.84
N CYS A 386 -13.73 -28.03 6.98
CA CYS A 386 -14.89 -28.96 7.07
C CYS A 386 -14.53 -30.40 6.75
N ARG A 387 -13.65 -30.65 5.78
CA ARG A 387 -13.22 -31.99 5.39
C ARG A 387 -12.53 -32.74 6.53
N VAL A 388 -11.65 -32.03 7.25
CA VAL A 388 -10.90 -32.66 8.35
C VAL A 388 -11.67 -32.77 9.66
N LEU A 389 -12.86 -32.14 9.77
CA LEU A 389 -13.74 -32.29 10.91
C LEU A 389 -14.48 -33.63 10.92
N LYS A 390 -14.53 -34.24 12.08
CA LYS A 390 -15.40 -35.43 12.32
C LYS A 390 -16.88 -35.03 12.19
N PRO A 391 -17.78 -35.99 11.95
CA PRO A 391 -19.21 -35.75 12.03
C PRO A 391 -19.60 -35.13 13.40
N ASN A 392 -20.32 -34.03 13.37
CA ASN A 392 -20.65 -33.17 14.53
C ASN A 392 -19.46 -32.47 15.18
N GLY A 393 -18.32 -32.40 14.53
CA GLY A 393 -17.18 -31.56 14.94
C GLY A 393 -17.51 -30.07 14.91
N ILE A 394 -16.75 -29.28 15.60
CA ILE A 394 -17.01 -27.85 15.83
C ILE A 394 -15.94 -26.99 15.13
N THR A 395 -16.36 -26.00 14.39
CA THR A 395 -15.45 -24.95 13.88
C THR A 395 -15.64 -23.67 14.69
N VAL A 396 -14.55 -23.14 15.23
CA VAL A 396 -14.53 -21.84 15.92
C VAL A 396 -13.70 -20.85 15.12
N ILE A 397 -14.37 -19.85 14.55
CA ILE A 397 -13.72 -18.82 13.72
C ILE A 397 -13.87 -17.45 14.39
N THR A 398 -12.75 -16.75 14.51
CA THR A 398 -12.76 -15.36 14.96
C THR A 398 -11.81 -14.55 14.10
N ASP A 399 -12.36 -13.81 13.17
CA ASP A 399 -11.63 -12.81 12.40
C ASP A 399 -12.06 -11.41 12.84
N GLY A 400 -11.08 -10.58 13.22
CA GLY A 400 -11.34 -9.20 13.61
C GLY A 400 -11.64 -8.34 12.39
N SER A 401 -12.66 -7.47 12.51
CA SER A 401 -12.79 -6.36 11.57
C SER A 401 -11.66 -5.37 11.87
N TRP A 402 -10.67 -5.32 11.02
CA TRP A 402 -9.66 -4.26 11.07
C TRP A 402 -10.27 -3.00 10.42
N GLN A 403 -10.78 -2.10 11.26
CA GLN A 403 -11.12 -0.72 10.86
C GLN A 403 -9.89 0.17 10.97
#